data_e8fbf752c4fd6f1268afde4f7beb349c
#
_entry.id   e8fbf752c4fd6f1268afde4f7beb349c
#
_cell.length_a   1.000
_cell.length_b   1.000
_cell.length_c   1.000
_cell.angle_alpha   90.00
_cell.angle_beta   90.00
_cell.angle_gamma   90.00
#
_symmetry.space_group_name_H-M   'P 1'
#
loop_
_entity.id
_entity.type
_entity.pdbx_description
1 polymer ?
#
loop_
_entity_poly.entity_id
_entity_poly.type
_entity_poly.pdbx_seq_one_letter_code
_entity_poly.pdbx_strand_id
1 'polypeptide(L)'
;MQVTSDVLAQFLAKTDMFDGFEPEEIDVFVPLLELTTVPAGHTIFREGTIGDAWFVILEGEVSVTKEMVSGPPHVLSHLFAGDSFGEMALMDGAPRMATLYTEDETFLARLSRDAFMQLLRDGRMPAIKLLWAMASVLCQRQRELTHVLSDLVEDPLEDSIREHEALSQLLRTNVTWN
;
A
#
# COMPACT_ATOMS: atom_id res chain seq x y z
N MET A 1 -23.50 4.01 12.43
CA MET A 1 -22.86 4.26 13.76
C MET A 1 -22.37 5.70 13.77
N GLN A 2 -22.75 6.54 14.76
CA GLN A 2 -22.14 7.87 14.86
C GLN A 2 -20.78 7.71 15.55
N VAL A 3 -19.70 7.82 14.78
CA VAL A 3 -18.33 7.85 15.31
C VAL A 3 -18.09 9.26 15.83
N THR A 4 -17.86 9.40 17.13
CA THR A 4 -17.46 10.68 17.73
C THR A 4 -16.00 10.99 17.44
N SER A 5 -15.62 12.27 17.48
CA SER A 5 -14.21 12.69 17.29
C SER A 5 -13.24 11.95 18.23
N ASP A 6 -13.63 11.75 19.48
CA ASP A 6 -12.80 11.06 20.48
C ASP A 6 -12.58 9.58 20.12
N VAL A 7 -13.62 8.88 19.64
CA VAL A 7 -13.53 7.48 19.20
C VAL A 7 -12.62 7.36 17.98
N LEU A 8 -12.74 8.30 17.04
CA LEU A 8 -11.89 8.34 15.86
C LEU A 8 -10.42 8.59 16.23
N ALA A 9 -10.15 9.57 17.09
CA ALA A 9 -8.81 9.86 17.57
C ALA A 9 -8.17 8.64 18.29
N GLN A 10 -8.94 7.97 19.17
CA GLN A 10 -8.49 6.76 19.85
C GLN A 10 -8.25 5.58 18.90
N PHE A 11 -9.00 5.48 17.83
CA PHE A 11 -8.75 4.46 16.79
C PHE A 11 -7.45 4.77 16.05
N LEU A 12 -7.28 6.00 15.56
CA LEU A 12 -6.08 6.42 14.83
C LEU A 12 -4.81 6.24 15.66
N ALA A 13 -4.85 6.56 16.96
CA ALA A 13 -3.73 6.38 17.87
C ALA A 13 -3.22 4.93 18.00
N LYS A 14 -4.01 3.93 17.56
CA LYS A 14 -3.64 2.52 17.60
C LYS A 14 -3.11 2.00 16.26
N THR A 15 -3.11 2.82 15.21
CA THR A 15 -2.62 2.46 13.90
C THR A 15 -1.13 2.79 13.78
N ASP A 16 -0.40 1.98 13.03
CA ASP A 16 1.04 2.15 12.82
C ASP A 16 1.39 3.52 12.22
N MET A 17 0.46 4.10 11.46
CA MET A 17 0.65 5.40 10.83
C MET A 17 0.75 6.55 11.83
N PHE A 18 0.16 6.39 13.01
CA PHE A 18 0.17 7.38 14.10
C PHE A 18 1.04 6.96 15.28
N ASP A 19 1.91 5.96 15.09
CA ASP A 19 2.86 5.58 16.13
C ASP A 19 3.77 6.76 16.52
N GLY A 20 3.92 6.99 17.83
CA GLY A 20 4.69 8.12 18.36
C GLY A 20 4.02 9.49 18.27
N PHE A 21 2.71 9.55 17.91
CA PHE A 21 1.94 10.80 17.99
C PHE A 21 1.34 10.99 19.38
N GLU A 22 1.39 12.24 19.89
CA GLU A 22 0.63 12.64 21.06
C GLU A 22 -0.86 12.83 20.70
N PRO A 23 -1.80 12.65 21.65
CA PRO A 23 -3.23 12.81 21.37
C PRO A 23 -3.60 14.15 20.71
N GLU A 24 -3.00 15.24 21.16
CA GLU A 24 -3.24 16.60 20.63
C GLU A 24 -2.73 16.76 19.20
N GLU A 25 -1.78 15.95 18.77
CA GLU A 25 -1.28 15.92 17.39
C GLU A 25 -2.24 15.19 16.46
N ILE A 26 -2.89 14.12 16.95
CA ILE A 26 -3.93 13.38 16.24
C ILE A 26 -5.18 14.24 16.05
N ASP A 27 -5.54 15.01 17.10
CA ASP A 27 -6.69 15.92 17.08
C ASP A 27 -6.60 16.98 15.97
N VAL A 28 -5.42 17.26 15.46
CA VAL A 28 -5.23 18.15 14.29
C VAL A 28 -5.87 17.56 13.03
N PHE A 29 -5.87 16.24 12.88
CA PHE A 29 -6.38 15.57 11.68
C PHE A 29 -7.86 15.26 11.77
N VAL A 30 -8.38 14.94 12.96
CA VAL A 30 -9.76 14.49 13.17
C VAL A 30 -10.80 15.38 12.47
N PRO A 31 -10.79 16.73 12.59
CA PRO A 31 -11.76 17.60 11.93
C PRO A 31 -11.61 17.70 10.42
N LEU A 32 -10.51 17.18 9.85
CA LEU A 32 -10.21 17.19 8.43
C LEU A 32 -10.55 15.86 7.75
N LEU A 33 -10.87 14.83 8.53
CA LEU A 33 -11.22 13.52 8.03
C LEU A 33 -12.69 13.46 7.63
N GLU A 34 -12.93 13.03 6.39
CA GLU A 34 -14.24 12.72 5.86
C GLU A 34 -14.52 11.23 6.07
N LEU A 35 -15.61 10.91 6.77
CA LEU A 35 -16.00 9.52 7.03
C LEU A 35 -16.97 9.05 5.94
N THR A 36 -16.73 7.87 5.38
CA THR A 36 -17.58 7.30 4.35
C THR A 36 -17.69 5.78 4.51
N THR A 37 -18.85 5.24 4.17
CA THR A 37 -19.08 3.79 4.06
C THR A 37 -19.14 3.42 2.59
N VAL A 38 -18.40 2.40 2.19
CA VAL A 38 -18.40 1.85 0.83
C VAL A 38 -18.98 0.44 0.91
N PRO A 39 -20.06 0.13 0.16
CA PRO A 39 -20.63 -1.22 0.17
C PRO A 39 -19.64 -2.27 -0.35
N ALA A 40 -19.87 -3.55 0.00
CA ALA A 40 -19.10 -4.68 -0.51
C ALA A 40 -19.06 -4.73 -2.06
N GLY A 41 -17.95 -5.13 -2.64
CA GLY A 41 -17.77 -5.30 -4.08
C GLY A 41 -17.67 -3.98 -4.87
N HIS A 42 -17.46 -2.84 -4.20
CA HIS A 42 -17.34 -1.55 -4.86
C HIS A 42 -15.89 -1.10 -5.01
N THR A 43 -15.64 -0.43 -6.13
CA THR A 43 -14.34 0.20 -6.38
C THR A 43 -14.21 1.49 -5.57
N ILE A 44 -13.17 1.61 -4.74
CA ILE A 44 -12.83 2.86 -4.05
C ILE A 44 -12.18 3.85 -5.03
N PHE A 45 -11.19 3.39 -5.78
CA PHE A 45 -10.61 4.10 -6.92
C PHE A 45 -9.94 3.12 -7.89
N ARG A 46 -9.68 3.58 -9.11
CA ARG A 46 -9.07 2.78 -10.19
C ARG A 46 -7.63 3.18 -10.42
N GLU A 47 -6.82 2.21 -10.80
CA GLU A 47 -5.49 2.44 -11.35
C GLU A 47 -5.52 3.50 -12.45
N GLY A 48 -4.49 4.35 -12.50
CA GLY A 48 -4.34 5.42 -13.48
C GLY A 48 -5.19 6.66 -13.24
N THR A 49 -6.16 6.66 -12.32
CA THR A 49 -6.91 7.87 -11.95
C THR A 49 -6.06 8.80 -11.09
N ILE A 50 -6.31 10.11 -11.18
CA ILE A 50 -5.62 11.10 -10.33
C ILE A 50 -5.96 10.83 -8.86
N GLY A 51 -4.94 10.74 -8.02
CA GLY A 51 -5.12 10.55 -6.58
C GLY A 51 -5.17 11.88 -5.84
N ASP A 52 -6.23 12.10 -5.09
CA ASP A 52 -6.52 13.34 -4.37
C ASP A 52 -6.70 13.15 -2.85
N ALA A 53 -6.50 11.95 -2.34
CA ALA A 53 -6.71 11.63 -0.94
C ALA A 53 -5.92 10.39 -0.49
N TRP A 54 -5.71 10.33 0.81
CA TRP A 54 -5.27 9.18 1.59
C TRP A 54 -6.41 8.66 2.44
N PHE A 55 -6.40 7.37 2.74
CA PHE A 55 -7.47 6.68 3.45
C PHE A 55 -6.92 5.81 4.57
N VAL A 56 -7.68 5.72 5.67
CA VAL A 56 -7.51 4.74 6.74
C VAL A 56 -8.75 3.86 6.78
N ILE A 57 -8.57 2.55 6.86
CA ILE A 57 -9.65 1.59 7.04
C ILE A 57 -10.02 1.56 8.52
N LEU A 58 -11.25 1.96 8.84
CA LEU A 58 -11.77 1.93 10.21
C LEU A 58 -12.44 0.57 10.50
N GLU A 59 -13.07 -0.03 9.49
CA GLU A 59 -13.73 -1.34 9.54
C GLU A 59 -13.81 -1.90 8.13
N GLY A 60 -13.73 -3.24 7.98
CA GLY A 60 -13.85 -3.94 6.71
C GLY A 60 -12.52 -4.36 6.11
N GLU A 61 -12.61 -4.88 4.87
CA GLU A 61 -11.49 -5.43 4.11
C GLU A 61 -11.44 -4.83 2.70
N VAL A 62 -10.24 -4.49 2.24
CA VAL A 62 -9.98 -3.89 0.91
C VAL A 62 -8.93 -4.72 0.18
N SER A 63 -9.23 -5.17 -1.04
CA SER A 63 -8.24 -5.79 -1.92
C SER A 63 -7.56 -4.76 -2.83
N VAL A 64 -6.25 -4.91 -2.96
CA VAL A 64 -5.40 -4.12 -3.86
C VAL A 64 -5.15 -4.96 -5.11
N THR A 65 -5.59 -4.48 -6.27
CA THR A 65 -5.49 -5.21 -7.54
C THR A 65 -4.73 -4.43 -8.60
N LYS A 66 -4.04 -5.16 -9.46
CA LYS A 66 -3.29 -4.62 -10.59
C LYS A 66 -3.87 -5.14 -11.90
N GLU A 67 -4.11 -4.26 -12.86
CA GLU A 67 -4.48 -4.66 -14.22
C GLU A 67 -3.32 -5.40 -14.90
N MET A 68 -3.63 -6.52 -15.52
CA MET A 68 -2.65 -7.32 -16.26
C MET A 68 -2.75 -7.04 -17.75
N VAL A 69 -1.63 -7.12 -18.45
CA VAL A 69 -1.60 -6.97 -19.94
C VAL A 69 -2.46 -8.03 -20.62
N SER A 70 -2.56 -9.21 -20.00
CA SER A 70 -3.43 -10.31 -20.46
C SER A 70 -3.96 -11.09 -19.27
N GLY A 71 -5.28 -11.33 -19.24
CA GLY A 71 -5.96 -12.06 -18.16
C GLY A 71 -6.72 -11.16 -17.19
N PRO A 72 -7.29 -11.75 -16.13
CA PRO A 72 -7.99 -11.00 -15.09
C PRO A 72 -7.02 -10.16 -14.27
N PRO A 73 -7.52 -9.12 -13.57
CA PRO A 73 -6.71 -8.38 -12.60
C PRO A 73 -6.10 -9.32 -11.55
N HIS A 74 -4.87 -9.02 -11.14
CA HIS A 74 -4.18 -9.80 -10.12
C HIS A 74 -4.31 -9.11 -8.75
N VAL A 75 -4.71 -9.86 -7.72
CA VAL A 75 -4.74 -9.38 -6.33
C VAL A 75 -3.31 -9.36 -5.80
N LEU A 76 -2.83 -8.17 -5.43
CA LEU A 76 -1.51 -7.96 -4.88
C LEU A 76 -1.47 -8.16 -3.37
N SER A 77 -2.49 -7.65 -2.66
CA SER A 77 -2.59 -7.73 -1.20
C SER A 77 -4.01 -7.44 -0.72
N HIS A 78 -4.27 -7.77 0.54
CA HIS A 78 -5.46 -7.39 1.28
C HIS A 78 -5.07 -6.43 2.41
N LEU A 79 -5.93 -5.44 2.66
CA LEU A 79 -5.78 -4.44 3.71
C LEU A 79 -6.98 -4.53 4.64
N PHE A 80 -6.74 -4.34 5.94
CA PHE A 80 -7.72 -4.54 7.00
C PHE A 80 -7.87 -3.29 7.87
N ALA A 81 -8.78 -3.33 8.83
CA ALA A 81 -8.96 -2.24 9.80
C ALA A 81 -7.62 -1.88 10.48
N GLY A 82 -7.28 -0.61 10.47
CA GLY A 82 -5.99 -0.04 10.93
C GLY A 82 -4.99 0.21 9.80
N ASP A 83 -5.11 -0.48 8.65
CA ASP A 83 -4.28 -0.21 7.50
C ASP A 83 -4.66 1.09 6.80
N SER A 84 -3.73 1.61 6.00
CA SER A 84 -3.93 2.82 5.20
C SER A 84 -3.42 2.66 3.78
N PHE A 85 -3.99 3.46 2.87
CA PHE A 85 -3.65 3.41 1.46
C PHE A 85 -3.82 4.78 0.77
N GLY A 86 -3.19 4.91 -0.41
CA GLY A 86 -3.27 6.12 -1.23
C GLY A 86 -2.29 7.21 -0.84
N GLU A 87 -1.32 6.89 0.02
CA GLU A 87 -0.26 7.77 0.51
C GLU A 87 0.62 8.33 -0.61
N MET A 88 0.93 7.52 -1.64
CA MET A 88 1.77 7.95 -2.76
C MET A 88 1.15 9.14 -3.48
N ALA A 89 -0.10 9.00 -3.91
CA ALA A 89 -0.79 10.07 -4.61
C ALA A 89 -1.09 11.30 -3.73
N LEU A 90 -1.19 11.12 -2.40
CA LEU A 90 -1.27 12.25 -1.47
C LEU A 90 0.01 13.08 -1.53
N MET A 91 1.19 12.43 -1.61
CA MET A 91 2.50 13.10 -1.57
C MET A 91 2.85 13.75 -2.89
N ASP A 92 2.81 13.01 -3.99
CA ASP A 92 3.29 13.45 -5.31
C ASP A 92 2.18 13.91 -6.27
N GLY A 93 0.91 13.57 -5.99
CA GLY A 93 -0.23 13.88 -6.87
C GLY A 93 -0.23 13.03 -8.15
N ALA A 94 0.56 11.97 -8.20
CA ALA A 94 0.62 11.07 -9.33
C ALA A 94 -0.66 10.21 -9.47
N PRO A 95 -0.88 9.58 -10.64
CA PRO A 95 -1.96 8.62 -10.81
C PRO A 95 -1.85 7.43 -9.84
N ARG A 96 -3.01 6.89 -9.44
CA ARG A 96 -3.12 5.69 -8.59
C ARG A 96 -2.37 4.50 -9.20
N MET A 97 -1.57 3.81 -8.41
CA MET A 97 -0.72 2.69 -8.84
C MET A 97 -1.46 1.36 -8.96
N ALA A 98 -2.66 1.27 -8.37
CA ALA A 98 -3.48 0.06 -8.33
C ALA A 98 -4.96 0.42 -8.24
N THR A 99 -5.84 -0.55 -8.49
CA THR A 99 -7.28 -0.47 -8.25
C THR A 99 -7.60 -1.07 -6.89
N LEU A 100 -8.45 -0.42 -6.10
CA LEU A 100 -8.86 -0.90 -4.78
C LEU A 100 -10.36 -1.20 -4.76
N TYR A 101 -10.70 -2.39 -4.23
CA TYR A 101 -12.07 -2.89 -4.06
C TYR A 101 -12.34 -3.20 -2.59
N THR A 102 -13.60 -3.00 -2.18
CA THR A 102 -14.09 -3.47 -0.88
C THR A 102 -14.53 -4.93 -1.01
N GLU A 103 -14.00 -5.81 -0.18
CA GLU A 103 -14.44 -7.21 -0.10
C GLU A 103 -15.74 -7.34 0.71
N ASP A 104 -15.90 -6.51 1.72
CA ASP A 104 -17.12 -6.35 2.52
C ASP A 104 -17.52 -4.88 2.65
N GLU A 105 -18.60 -4.57 3.38
CA GLU A 105 -18.95 -3.19 3.70
C GLU A 105 -17.81 -2.56 4.51
N THR A 106 -17.18 -1.55 3.94
CA THR A 106 -15.96 -0.95 4.48
C THR A 106 -16.20 0.49 4.92
N PHE A 107 -15.77 0.81 6.14
CA PHE A 107 -15.83 2.15 6.71
C PHE A 107 -14.45 2.81 6.64
N LEU A 108 -14.38 3.97 6.01
CA LEU A 108 -13.13 4.68 5.70
C LEU A 108 -13.10 6.07 6.31
N ALA A 109 -11.92 6.49 6.78
CA ALA A 109 -11.58 7.89 7.02
C ALA A 109 -10.70 8.39 5.86
N ARG A 110 -11.12 9.46 5.20
CA ARG A 110 -10.45 10.07 4.04
C ARG A 110 -9.84 11.41 4.42
N LEU A 111 -8.54 11.60 4.17
CA LEU A 111 -7.86 12.89 4.24
C LEU A 111 -7.60 13.39 2.82
N SER A 112 -8.18 14.55 2.46
CA SER A 112 -7.92 15.13 1.15
C SER A 112 -6.48 15.65 1.03
N ARG A 113 -5.93 15.58 -0.20
CA ARG A 113 -4.60 16.12 -0.50
C ARG A 113 -4.53 17.63 -0.21
N ASP A 114 -5.57 18.36 -0.51
CA ASP A 114 -5.59 19.82 -0.28
C ASP A 114 -5.51 20.16 1.20
N ALA A 115 -6.26 19.45 2.07
CA ALA A 115 -6.21 19.65 3.51
C ALA A 115 -4.82 19.30 4.07
N PHE A 116 -4.24 18.18 3.64
CA PHE A 116 -2.89 17.76 4.06
C PHE A 116 -1.82 18.77 3.62
N MET A 117 -1.85 19.19 2.34
CA MET A 117 -0.91 20.18 1.82
C MET A 117 -1.06 21.54 2.49
N GLN A 118 -2.29 21.89 2.95
CA GLN A 118 -2.49 23.12 3.73
C GLN A 118 -1.80 23.03 5.09
N LEU A 119 -1.94 21.90 5.82
CA LEU A 119 -1.23 21.71 7.07
C LEU A 119 0.29 21.80 6.92
N LEU A 120 0.84 21.26 5.81
CA LEU A 120 2.27 21.36 5.52
C LEU A 120 2.71 22.80 5.24
N ARG A 121 1.93 23.55 4.43
CA ARG A 121 2.20 24.98 4.15
C ARG A 121 2.17 25.82 5.41
N ASP A 122 1.28 25.50 6.34
CA ASP A 122 1.14 26.18 7.64
C ASP A 122 2.22 25.75 8.65
N GLY A 123 3.13 24.86 8.25
CA GLY A 123 4.24 24.38 9.08
C GLY A 123 3.77 23.56 10.29
N ARG A 124 2.60 22.90 10.21
CA ARG A 124 2.06 22.10 11.31
C ARG A 124 2.91 20.85 11.54
N MET A 125 3.55 20.76 12.70
CA MET A 125 4.43 19.66 13.05
C MET A 125 3.77 18.26 12.90
N PRO A 126 2.49 18.06 13.31
CA PRO A 126 1.81 16.78 13.08
C PRO A 126 1.77 16.35 11.61
N ALA A 127 1.60 17.28 10.66
CA ALA A 127 1.60 16.95 9.24
C ALA A 127 2.99 16.52 8.75
N ILE A 128 4.06 17.10 9.30
CA ILE A 128 5.44 16.69 9.01
C ILE A 128 5.71 15.30 9.58
N LYS A 129 5.24 14.99 10.79
CA LYS A 129 5.32 13.64 11.38
C LYS A 129 4.58 12.62 10.51
N LEU A 130 3.35 12.94 10.07
CA LEU A 130 2.57 12.04 9.21
C LEU A 130 3.27 11.81 7.87
N LEU A 131 3.85 12.85 7.26
CA LEU A 131 4.65 12.71 6.05
C LEU A 131 5.84 11.76 6.27
N TRP A 132 6.53 11.88 7.41
CA TRP A 132 7.62 10.99 7.77
C TRP A 132 7.16 9.54 7.95
N ALA A 133 6.05 9.31 8.64
CA ALA A 133 5.45 7.98 8.82
C ALA A 133 5.10 7.34 7.46
N MET A 134 4.43 8.09 6.56
CA MET A 134 4.12 7.63 5.20
C MET A 134 5.39 7.27 4.41
N ALA A 135 6.42 8.11 4.46
CA ALA A 135 7.69 7.85 3.79
C ALA A 135 8.37 6.58 4.35
N SER A 136 8.30 6.36 5.67
CA SER A 136 8.86 5.17 6.32
C SER A 136 8.16 3.89 5.86
N VAL A 137 6.81 3.89 5.76
CA VAL A 137 6.02 2.77 5.23
C VAL A 137 6.38 2.49 3.78
N LEU A 138 6.51 3.52 2.93
CA LEU A 138 6.92 3.35 1.53
C LEU A 138 8.34 2.76 1.40
N CYS A 139 9.28 3.21 2.23
CA CYS A 139 10.62 2.65 2.28
C CYS A 139 10.62 1.17 2.69
N GLN A 140 9.76 0.79 3.64
CA GLN A 140 9.62 -0.60 4.06
C GLN A 140 9.05 -1.46 2.93
N ARG A 141 7.93 -1.04 2.31
CA ARG A 141 7.33 -1.75 1.16
C ARG A 141 8.32 -1.90 0.00
N GLN A 142 9.14 -0.87 -0.26
CA GLN A 142 10.18 -0.94 -1.29
C GLN A 142 11.25 -1.99 -0.96
N ARG A 143 11.69 -2.11 0.30
CA ARG A 143 12.64 -3.15 0.71
C ARG A 143 12.07 -4.55 0.55
N GLU A 144 10.82 -4.77 0.95
CA GLU A 144 10.11 -6.04 0.81
C GLU A 144 10.00 -6.45 -0.67
N LEU A 145 9.61 -5.52 -1.55
CA LEU A 145 9.58 -5.76 -3.00
C LEU A 145 10.95 -6.10 -3.57
N THR A 146 12.00 -5.41 -3.13
CA THR A 146 13.38 -5.69 -3.57
C THR A 146 13.83 -7.09 -3.14
N HIS A 147 13.46 -7.53 -1.93
CA HIS A 147 13.74 -8.89 -1.45
C HIS A 147 13.05 -9.95 -2.30
N VAL A 148 11.74 -9.80 -2.53
CA VAL A 148 10.96 -10.72 -3.39
C VAL A 148 11.54 -10.79 -4.80
N LEU A 149 11.94 -9.65 -5.37
CA LEU A 149 12.57 -9.61 -6.70
C LEU A 149 13.95 -10.30 -6.72
N SER A 150 14.76 -10.14 -5.68
CA SER A 150 16.04 -10.85 -5.55
C SER A 150 15.84 -12.36 -5.51
N ASP A 151 14.89 -12.83 -4.69
CA ASP A 151 14.58 -14.25 -4.56
C ASP A 151 14.11 -14.85 -5.91
N LEU A 152 13.28 -14.11 -6.67
CA LEU A 152 12.82 -14.53 -7.99
C LEU A 152 13.92 -14.56 -9.06
N VAL A 153 14.97 -13.75 -8.91
CA VAL A 153 16.09 -13.69 -9.87
C VAL A 153 17.16 -14.75 -9.53
N GLU A 154 17.32 -15.09 -8.25
CA GLU A 154 18.30 -16.09 -7.83
C GLU A 154 17.88 -17.54 -8.16
N ASP A 155 16.58 -17.86 -8.07
CA ASP A 155 16.04 -19.22 -8.23
C ASP A 155 16.05 -19.77 -9.67
N PRO A 156 15.70 -19.03 -10.75
CA PRO A 156 15.66 -19.60 -12.10
C PRO A 156 17.01 -19.68 -12.81
N LEU A 157 18.05 -18.96 -12.34
CA LEU A 157 19.36 -18.99 -12.99
C LEU A 157 20.25 -20.13 -12.50
N GLU A 158 20.18 -20.49 -11.23
CA GLU A 158 20.98 -21.61 -10.70
C GLU A 158 20.50 -22.97 -11.23
N ASP A 159 19.19 -23.19 -11.31
CA ASP A 159 18.65 -24.45 -11.84
C ASP A 159 18.88 -24.56 -13.37
N SER A 160 18.73 -23.50 -14.13
CA SER A 160 19.05 -23.49 -15.57
C SER A 160 20.55 -23.66 -15.84
N ILE A 161 21.41 -23.11 -14.99
CA ILE A 161 22.87 -23.29 -15.12
C ILE A 161 23.26 -24.72 -14.73
N ARG A 162 22.70 -25.27 -13.66
CA ARG A 162 22.92 -26.66 -13.22
C ARG A 162 22.43 -27.67 -14.26
N GLU A 163 21.25 -27.46 -14.85
CA GLU A 163 20.75 -28.31 -15.94
C GLU A 163 21.65 -28.24 -17.18
N HIS A 164 22.11 -27.05 -17.55
CA HIS A 164 23.00 -26.87 -18.69
C HIS A 164 24.40 -27.46 -18.47
N GLU A 165 24.93 -27.36 -17.26
CA GLU A 165 26.20 -28.00 -16.88
C GLU A 165 26.05 -29.52 -16.83
N ALA A 166 24.94 -30.05 -16.28
CA ALA A 166 24.67 -31.47 -16.24
C ALA A 166 24.51 -32.07 -17.66
N LEU A 167 23.77 -31.36 -18.55
CA LEU A 167 23.67 -31.74 -19.96
C LEU A 167 25.00 -31.66 -20.69
N SER A 168 25.83 -30.66 -20.42
CA SER A 168 27.17 -30.52 -21.01
C SER A 168 28.11 -31.62 -20.53
N GLN A 169 28.02 -32.07 -19.26
CA GLN A 169 28.78 -33.21 -18.76
C GLN A 169 28.34 -34.54 -19.38
N LEU A 170 27.04 -34.77 -19.53
CA LEU A 170 26.49 -35.98 -20.18
C LEU A 170 26.90 -36.06 -21.67
N LEU A 171 26.94 -34.96 -22.38
CA LEU A 171 27.40 -34.91 -23.77
C LEU A 171 28.91 -35.15 -23.92
N ARG A 172 29.73 -34.76 -22.94
CA ARG A 172 31.19 -35.01 -22.94
C ARG A 172 31.54 -36.43 -22.59
N THR A 173 30.71 -37.13 -21.81
CA THR A 173 30.98 -38.52 -21.40
C THR A 173 30.52 -39.57 -22.45
N ASN A 174 29.66 -39.20 -23.40
CA ASN A 174 29.13 -40.12 -24.40
C ASN A 174 29.78 -40.02 -25.80
N VAL A 175 30.85 -39.22 -25.97
CA VAL A 175 31.56 -39.15 -27.23
C VAL A 175 32.94 -39.77 -27.06
N THR A 176 33.01 -41.09 -27.00
CA THR A 176 34.23 -41.84 -27.35
C THR A 176 34.12 -42.24 -28.83
N TRP A 177 34.88 -41.53 -29.66
CA TRP A 177 35.08 -41.93 -31.04
C TRP A 177 36.01 -43.17 -31.06
N ASN A 178 35.50 -44.29 -31.56
CA ASN A 178 36.27 -45.42 -32.07
C ASN A 178 36.67 -45.13 -33.52
#